data_4994d194c2edd816eba93bb1643b5ffe
#
_entry.id   4994d194c2edd816eba93bb1643b5ffe
#
_cell.length_a   1.000
_cell.length_b   1.000
_cell.length_c   1.000
_cell.angle_alpha   90.00
_cell.angle_beta   90.00
_cell.angle_gamma   90.00
#
_symmetry.space_group_name_H-M   'P 1'
#
loop_
_entity.id
_entity.type
_entity.pdbx_description
1 polymer ?
#
loop_
_entity_poly.entity_id
_entity_poly.type
_entity_poly.pdbx_seq_one_letter_code
_entity_poly.pdbx_strand_id
1 'polypeptide(L)'
;MKKGGIQMSKPKHKVFCPECGRSKMLFETEKKADLFLQYNSDDIAHSNRYGKKPVRSYYCKVCGGWHVTSVKENLYKDYSLTDRVVSSYHQDELNKKLILKHITSSPTIKEIVDNFQYIGLFLTNESKDVLKQYIEDNFADMIKDGKMYLDHCTILHRSQKEDKKALRCLDRYIKDSGKGIKETIVINKIGYNNEAMAFGCKVNTPCVNPQPHITICTFGNGKPMASNSITNWKDINPIKVKAVIHRV
;
A
#
# COMPACT_ATOMS: atom_id res chain seq x y z
N MET A 1 60.14 1.59 -20.26
CA MET A 1 59.32 1.76 -19.03
C MET A 1 57.87 1.70 -19.39
N LYS A 2 57.16 0.59 -19.09
CA LYS A 2 55.70 0.46 -19.31
C LYS A 2 55.03 1.28 -18.23
N LYS A 3 54.31 2.36 -18.62
CA LYS A 3 53.39 3.08 -17.73
C LYS A 3 52.29 2.10 -17.34
N GLY A 4 52.30 1.61 -16.11
CA GLY A 4 51.21 0.81 -15.56
C GLY A 4 49.94 1.66 -15.52
N GLY A 5 49.03 1.39 -16.44
CA GLY A 5 47.72 2.04 -16.44
C GLY A 5 47.00 1.72 -15.14
N ILE A 6 46.69 2.73 -14.36
CA ILE A 6 45.85 2.61 -13.15
C ILE A 6 44.49 2.11 -13.60
N GLN A 7 44.20 0.87 -13.27
CA GLN A 7 42.87 0.29 -13.59
C GLN A 7 41.83 1.02 -12.73
N MET A 8 41.07 1.93 -13.36
CA MET A 8 39.99 2.64 -12.68
C MET A 8 38.99 1.65 -12.11
N SER A 9 38.69 1.76 -10.84
CA SER A 9 37.67 0.92 -10.19
C SER A 9 36.31 1.26 -10.73
N LYS A 10 35.68 0.31 -11.41
CA LYS A 10 34.32 0.48 -11.92
C LYS A 10 33.31 0.02 -10.87
N PRO A 11 32.14 0.69 -10.74
CA PRO A 11 31.06 0.18 -9.92
C PRO A 11 30.58 -1.15 -10.47
N LYS A 12 30.14 -2.06 -9.61
CA LYS A 12 29.57 -3.34 -10.01
C LYS A 12 28.37 -3.12 -10.94
N HIS A 13 27.45 -2.27 -10.52
CA HIS A 13 26.29 -1.82 -11.29
C HIS A 13 25.57 -0.67 -10.56
N LYS A 14 24.60 -0.05 -11.24
CA LYS A 14 23.65 0.86 -10.59
C LYS A 14 22.48 0.04 -10.04
N VAL A 15 22.12 0.27 -8.79
CA VAL A 15 20.96 -0.35 -8.14
C VAL A 15 20.01 0.71 -7.63
N PHE A 16 18.71 0.44 -7.65
CA PHE A 16 17.77 1.23 -6.87
C PHE A 16 17.90 0.79 -5.41
N CYS A 17 18.34 1.71 -4.55
CA CYS A 17 18.46 1.46 -3.12
C CYS A 17 17.16 1.83 -2.42
N PRO A 18 16.41 0.87 -1.85
CA PRO A 18 15.13 1.15 -1.17
C PRO A 18 15.30 2.06 0.06
N GLU A 19 16.43 1.90 0.80
CA GLU A 19 16.74 2.72 1.96
C GLU A 19 16.98 4.19 1.59
N CYS A 20 17.64 4.44 0.44
CA CYS A 20 17.93 5.79 -0.04
C CYS A 20 16.86 6.37 -0.95
N GLY A 21 15.87 5.58 -1.39
CA GLY A 21 14.79 5.97 -2.32
C GLY A 21 15.26 6.38 -3.72
N ARG A 22 16.47 5.98 -4.16
CA ARG A 22 17.07 6.42 -5.43
C ARG A 22 18.10 5.43 -5.98
N SER A 23 18.39 5.54 -7.28
CA SER A 23 19.43 4.77 -7.93
C SER A 23 20.82 5.21 -7.46
N LYS A 24 21.65 4.25 -7.06
CA LYS A 24 23.02 4.46 -6.59
C LYS A 24 23.99 3.47 -7.23
N MET A 25 25.25 3.88 -7.34
CA MET A 25 26.34 2.98 -7.70
C MET A 25 26.64 2.04 -6.55
N LEU A 26 26.80 0.75 -6.84
CA LEU A 26 27.12 -0.30 -5.88
C LEU A 26 28.54 -0.81 -6.12
N PHE A 27 29.36 -0.84 -5.07
CA PHE A 27 30.71 -1.37 -5.07
C PHE A 27 30.78 -2.57 -4.13
N GLU A 28 31.58 -3.57 -4.50
CA GLU A 28 31.76 -4.80 -3.71
C GLU A 28 32.56 -4.57 -2.42
N THR A 29 33.50 -3.62 -2.46
CA THR A 29 34.40 -3.32 -1.34
C THR A 29 34.54 -1.82 -1.14
N GLU A 30 34.82 -1.41 0.10
CA GLU A 30 35.14 -0.03 0.48
C GLU A 30 36.26 0.55 -0.37
N LYS A 31 37.36 -0.20 -0.49
CA LYS A 31 38.51 0.21 -1.29
C LYS A 31 38.13 0.55 -2.74
N LYS A 32 37.25 -0.21 -3.38
CA LYS A 32 36.76 0.11 -4.74
C LYS A 32 35.94 1.38 -4.75
N ALA A 33 35.09 1.62 -3.74
CA ALA A 33 34.29 2.84 -3.64
C ALA A 33 35.21 4.07 -3.38
N ASP A 34 36.19 3.96 -2.53
CA ASP A 34 37.09 5.07 -2.22
C ASP A 34 38.04 5.41 -3.39
N LEU A 35 38.57 4.41 -4.10
CA LEU A 35 39.29 4.64 -5.34
C LEU A 35 38.41 5.32 -6.40
N PHE A 36 37.17 4.93 -6.49
CA PHE A 36 36.19 5.59 -7.39
C PHE A 36 36.01 7.06 -6.99
N LEU A 37 35.86 7.37 -5.71
CA LEU A 37 35.74 8.75 -5.21
C LEU A 37 36.99 9.56 -5.56
N GLN A 38 38.16 9.01 -5.35
CA GLN A 38 39.42 9.69 -5.60
C GLN A 38 39.57 10.14 -7.06
N TYR A 39 39.11 9.32 -8.02
CA TYR A 39 39.33 9.59 -9.44
C TYR A 39 38.12 10.18 -10.18
N ASN A 40 36.93 10.08 -9.62
CA ASN A 40 35.69 10.45 -10.36
C ASN A 40 34.82 11.47 -9.64
N SER A 41 35.18 11.92 -8.43
CA SER A 41 34.28 12.79 -7.66
C SER A 41 34.06 14.16 -8.31
N ASP A 42 35.05 14.69 -9.01
CA ASP A 42 34.95 15.99 -9.70
C ASP A 42 34.08 15.87 -10.97
N ASP A 43 34.26 14.82 -11.76
CA ASP A 43 33.46 14.56 -12.95
C ASP A 43 31.99 14.37 -12.58
N ILE A 44 31.71 13.67 -11.46
CA ILE A 44 30.36 13.51 -10.94
C ILE A 44 29.76 14.84 -10.53
N ALA A 45 30.54 15.74 -9.89
CA ALA A 45 30.06 17.06 -9.51
C ALA A 45 29.68 17.89 -10.73
N HIS A 46 30.50 17.85 -11.81
CA HIS A 46 30.24 18.55 -13.05
C HIS A 46 29.01 18.00 -13.80
N SER A 47 28.83 16.66 -13.78
CA SER A 47 27.68 16.00 -14.43
C SER A 47 26.39 16.02 -13.62
N ASN A 48 26.44 16.38 -12.34
CA ASN A 48 25.30 16.39 -11.45
C ASN A 48 24.55 17.73 -11.52
N ARG A 49 23.25 17.67 -11.82
CA ARG A 49 22.35 18.83 -11.90
C ARG A 49 22.48 19.82 -10.72
N TYR A 50 22.88 19.33 -9.55
CA TYR A 50 23.02 20.14 -8.33
C TYR A 50 24.48 20.41 -7.94
N GLY A 51 25.46 20.08 -8.77
CA GLY A 51 26.89 20.29 -8.49
C GLY A 51 27.45 19.61 -7.22
N LYS A 52 26.71 18.62 -6.68
CA LYS A 52 27.09 17.95 -5.43
C LYS A 52 28.16 16.90 -5.68
N LYS A 53 29.36 17.14 -5.14
CA LYS A 53 30.49 16.23 -5.17
C LYS A 53 30.30 15.11 -4.14
N PRO A 54 30.44 13.82 -4.52
CA PRO A 54 30.50 12.74 -3.55
C PRO A 54 31.80 12.82 -2.76
N VAL A 55 31.72 12.69 -1.44
CA VAL A 55 32.85 12.94 -0.53
C VAL A 55 33.26 11.75 0.31
N ARG A 56 32.45 10.72 0.42
CA ARG A 56 32.76 9.48 1.15
C ARG A 56 32.00 8.28 0.65
N SER A 57 32.50 7.10 0.96
CA SER A 57 31.80 5.82 0.85
C SER A 57 31.05 5.47 2.14
N TYR A 58 30.06 4.58 2.05
CA TYR A 58 29.39 3.98 3.18
C TYR A 58 28.80 2.62 2.80
N TYR A 59 28.74 1.72 3.76
CA TYR A 59 28.13 0.41 3.57
C TYR A 59 26.62 0.48 3.68
N CYS A 60 25.91 -0.10 2.71
CA CYS A 60 24.46 -0.23 2.72
C CYS A 60 24.07 -1.68 3.00
N LYS A 61 23.45 -1.93 4.15
CA LYS A 61 23.00 -3.28 4.54
C LYS A 61 21.95 -3.85 3.60
N VAL A 62 21.07 -3.01 3.07
CA VAL A 62 19.97 -3.43 2.19
C VAL A 62 20.51 -3.87 0.82
N CYS A 63 21.52 -3.17 0.30
CA CYS A 63 22.12 -3.51 -0.99
C CYS A 63 23.28 -4.53 -0.88
N GLY A 64 23.74 -4.83 0.33
CA GLY A 64 24.87 -5.74 0.57
C GLY A 64 26.20 -5.25 0.00
N GLY A 65 26.43 -3.92 -0.04
CA GLY A 65 27.63 -3.35 -0.62
C GLY A 65 27.81 -1.86 -0.32
N TRP A 66 28.81 -1.26 -0.97
CA TRP A 66 29.24 0.11 -0.70
C TRP A 66 28.64 1.09 -1.70
N HIS A 67 28.19 2.22 -1.21
CA HIS A 67 27.72 3.37 -2.00
C HIS A 67 28.60 4.58 -1.75
N VAL A 68 28.52 5.57 -2.63
CA VAL A 68 29.15 6.88 -2.45
C VAL A 68 28.09 7.96 -2.18
N THR A 69 28.45 8.98 -1.36
CA THR A 69 27.53 10.04 -0.94
C THR A 69 28.22 11.40 -0.85
N SER A 70 27.44 12.45 -1.08
CA SER A 70 27.87 13.86 -0.89
C SER A 70 27.60 14.38 0.54
N VAL A 71 27.04 13.57 1.43
CA VAL A 71 26.84 13.94 2.83
C VAL A 71 28.15 13.82 3.58
N LYS A 72 28.66 14.93 4.14
CA LYS A 72 29.98 15.01 4.79
C LYS A 72 30.02 14.28 6.13
N GLU A 73 28.96 14.37 6.91
CA GLU A 73 28.91 13.76 8.23
C GLU A 73 28.54 12.29 8.15
N ASN A 74 29.26 11.49 8.92
CA ASN A 74 28.88 10.12 9.16
C ASN A 74 27.81 10.14 10.27
N LEU A 75 26.53 10.18 9.88
CA LEU A 75 25.43 10.04 10.81
C LEU A 75 25.42 8.65 11.48
N TYR A 76 26.18 7.72 10.95
CA TYR A 76 26.44 6.40 11.53
C TYR A 76 27.88 6.41 12.06
N LYS A 77 28.06 6.28 13.38
CA LYS A 77 29.36 6.09 14.02
C LYS A 77 30.15 5.00 13.26
N ASP A 78 31.44 5.25 13.00
CA ASP A 78 32.36 4.23 12.46
C ASP A 78 32.54 3.11 13.49
N TYR A 79 31.69 2.12 13.39
CA TYR A 79 31.84 0.89 14.14
C TYR A 79 32.87 -0.01 13.43
N SER A 80 33.73 -0.66 14.19
CA SER A 80 34.58 -1.74 13.67
C SER A 80 33.70 -2.82 13.03
N LEU A 81 34.28 -3.69 12.19
CA LEU A 81 33.53 -4.78 11.58
C LEU A 81 32.78 -5.63 12.64
N THR A 82 33.49 -5.87 13.78
CA THR A 82 32.93 -6.57 14.96
C THR A 82 31.77 -5.80 15.58
N ASP A 83 31.92 -4.48 15.77
CA ASP A 83 30.85 -3.64 16.33
C ASP A 83 29.65 -3.56 15.40
N ARG A 84 29.88 -3.57 14.08
CA ARG A 84 28.81 -3.60 13.06
C ARG A 84 28.03 -4.91 13.10
N VAL A 85 28.73 -6.04 13.25
CA VAL A 85 28.09 -7.36 13.38
C VAL A 85 27.34 -7.46 14.69
N VAL A 86 27.95 -7.06 15.81
CA VAL A 86 27.30 -7.08 17.15
C VAL A 86 26.13 -6.11 17.19
N SER A 87 26.28 -4.89 16.64
CA SER A 87 25.20 -3.90 16.55
C SER A 87 24.05 -4.38 15.64
N SER A 88 24.37 -5.09 14.54
CA SER A 88 23.36 -5.71 13.67
C SER A 88 22.59 -6.80 14.42
N TYR A 89 23.28 -7.65 15.16
CA TYR A 89 22.64 -8.69 15.98
C TYR A 89 21.77 -8.09 17.10
N HIS A 90 22.26 -7.06 17.79
CA HIS A 90 21.46 -6.33 18.80
C HIS A 90 20.29 -5.60 18.19
N GLN A 91 20.43 -5.01 17.00
CA GLN A 91 19.34 -4.34 16.32
C GLN A 91 18.28 -5.33 15.83
N ASP A 92 18.70 -6.51 15.36
CA ASP A 92 17.77 -7.57 14.97
C ASP A 92 17.04 -8.16 16.19
N GLU A 93 17.72 -8.30 17.34
CA GLU A 93 17.10 -8.69 18.62
C GLU A 93 16.14 -7.62 19.15
N LEU A 94 16.52 -6.33 19.08
CA LEU A 94 15.67 -5.21 19.44
C LEU A 94 14.45 -5.11 18.49
N ASN A 95 14.67 -5.30 17.18
CA ASN A 95 13.59 -5.33 16.21
C ASN A 95 12.66 -6.52 16.44
N LYS A 96 13.20 -7.70 16.74
CA LYS A 96 12.40 -8.86 17.15
C LYS A 96 11.60 -8.58 18.42
N LYS A 97 12.19 -7.95 19.44
CA LYS A 97 11.50 -7.57 20.68
C LYS A 97 10.45 -6.50 20.45
N LEU A 98 10.72 -5.50 19.59
CA LEU A 98 9.76 -4.47 19.21
C LEU A 98 8.61 -5.06 18.37
N ILE A 99 8.92 -5.96 17.44
CA ILE A 99 7.93 -6.70 16.65
C ILE A 99 7.09 -7.60 17.57
N LEU A 100 7.71 -8.34 18.49
CA LEU A 100 7.01 -9.15 19.48
C LEU A 100 6.15 -8.29 20.41
N LYS A 101 6.67 -7.16 20.89
CA LYS A 101 5.91 -6.21 21.73
C LYS A 101 4.76 -5.57 20.95
N HIS A 102 4.93 -5.27 19.67
CA HIS A 102 3.86 -4.78 18.80
C HIS A 102 2.82 -5.87 18.49
N ILE A 103 3.28 -7.11 18.29
CA ILE A 103 2.40 -8.26 18.08
C ILE A 103 1.61 -8.57 19.37
N THR A 104 2.24 -8.43 20.55
CA THR A 104 1.57 -8.68 21.85
C THR A 104 0.74 -7.51 22.36
N SER A 105 0.98 -6.27 21.89
CA SER A 105 0.22 -5.07 22.29
C SER A 105 -0.80 -4.60 21.25
N SER A 106 -0.68 -5.04 20.01
CA SER A 106 -1.71 -4.82 18.99
C SER A 106 -2.66 -6.01 18.97
N PRO A 107 -3.98 -5.80 18.95
CA PRO A 107 -4.92 -6.89 18.81
C PRO A 107 -4.56 -7.71 17.58
N THR A 108 -4.53 -9.02 17.71
CA THR A 108 -4.30 -9.92 16.59
C THR A 108 -5.38 -9.70 15.54
N ILE A 109 -5.07 -10.03 14.27
CA ILE A 109 -6.09 -9.96 13.20
C ILE A 109 -7.33 -10.75 13.61
N LYS A 110 -7.14 -11.88 14.31
CA LYS A 110 -8.24 -12.72 14.83
C LYS A 110 -9.10 -11.95 15.82
N GLU A 111 -8.50 -11.27 16.81
CA GLU A 111 -9.24 -10.46 17.81
C GLU A 111 -9.97 -9.29 17.15
N ILE A 112 -9.35 -8.64 16.13
CA ILE A 112 -10.01 -7.59 15.37
C ILE A 112 -11.19 -8.18 14.59
N VAL A 113 -11.01 -9.32 13.91
CA VAL A 113 -12.03 -9.98 13.08
C VAL A 113 -13.16 -10.54 13.93
N ASP A 114 -12.90 -10.98 15.16
CA ASP A 114 -13.93 -11.48 16.08
C ASP A 114 -14.82 -10.37 16.65
N ASN A 115 -14.37 -9.11 16.61
CA ASN A 115 -15.03 -7.94 17.20
C ASN A 115 -15.75 -7.01 16.19
N PHE A 116 -15.91 -7.40 14.92
CA PHE A 116 -16.68 -6.60 13.96
C PHE A 116 -17.65 -7.48 13.14
N GLN A 117 -18.70 -6.88 12.60
CA GLN A 117 -19.59 -7.55 11.66
C GLN A 117 -19.02 -7.54 10.25
N TYR A 118 -18.53 -6.39 9.82
CA TYR A 118 -17.87 -6.21 8.51
C TYR A 118 -16.97 -4.98 8.48
N ILE A 119 -16.05 -4.99 7.52
CA ILE A 119 -15.25 -3.84 7.12
C ILE A 119 -15.74 -3.40 5.75
N GLY A 120 -15.95 -2.11 5.57
CA GLY A 120 -16.45 -1.54 4.33
C GLY A 120 -15.83 -0.19 4.00
N LEU A 121 -16.04 0.23 2.76
CA LEU A 121 -15.82 1.57 2.25
C LEU A 121 -17.15 2.33 2.38
N PHE A 122 -17.29 3.15 3.42
CA PHE A 122 -18.48 3.94 3.70
C PHE A 122 -18.47 5.22 2.89
N LEU A 123 -19.53 5.45 2.15
CA LEU A 123 -19.69 6.64 1.32
C LEU A 123 -19.78 7.91 2.18
N THR A 124 -19.13 9.00 1.72
CA THR A 124 -19.39 10.33 2.31
C THR A 124 -20.82 10.81 1.98
N ASN A 125 -21.34 11.76 2.74
CA ASN A 125 -22.68 12.26 2.52
C ASN A 125 -22.82 12.87 1.11
N GLU A 126 -21.84 13.63 0.66
CA GLU A 126 -21.82 14.22 -0.68
C GLU A 126 -21.86 13.13 -1.76
N SER A 127 -21.17 12.01 -1.52
CA SER A 127 -21.18 10.87 -2.44
C SER A 127 -22.51 10.17 -2.48
N LYS A 128 -23.19 10.03 -1.33
CA LYS A 128 -24.55 9.48 -1.24
C LYS A 128 -25.55 10.35 -1.99
N ASP A 129 -25.43 11.67 -1.87
CA ASP A 129 -26.35 12.60 -2.55
C ASP A 129 -26.18 12.56 -4.08
N VAL A 130 -24.93 12.50 -4.56
CA VAL A 130 -24.64 12.31 -6.00
C VAL A 130 -25.28 11.02 -6.53
N LEU A 131 -25.14 9.92 -5.77
CA LEU A 131 -25.70 8.64 -6.20
C LEU A 131 -27.22 8.59 -6.12
N LYS A 132 -27.84 9.21 -5.12
CA LYS A 132 -29.29 9.34 -5.02
C LYS A 132 -29.84 10.08 -6.24
N GLN A 133 -29.26 11.25 -6.56
CA GLN A 133 -29.69 12.02 -7.73
C GLN A 133 -29.58 11.19 -9.01
N TYR A 134 -28.43 10.49 -9.20
CA TYR A 134 -28.24 9.62 -10.37
C TYR A 134 -29.32 8.52 -10.47
N ILE A 135 -29.71 7.93 -9.34
CA ILE A 135 -30.73 6.89 -9.29
C ILE A 135 -32.10 7.47 -9.59
N GLU A 136 -32.43 8.62 -9.01
CA GLU A 136 -33.70 9.33 -9.26
C GLU A 136 -33.84 9.70 -10.73
N ASP A 137 -32.78 10.19 -11.37
CA ASP A 137 -32.77 10.60 -12.78
C ASP A 137 -32.92 9.41 -13.76
N ASN A 138 -32.45 8.21 -13.39
CA ASN A 138 -32.33 7.11 -14.33
C ASN A 138 -33.14 5.86 -13.97
N PHE A 139 -33.54 5.69 -12.70
CA PHE A 139 -34.11 4.45 -12.20
C PHE A 139 -35.31 4.66 -11.21
N ALA A 140 -35.93 5.84 -11.19
CA ALA A 140 -36.97 6.19 -10.23
C ALA A 140 -38.11 5.13 -10.16
N ASP A 141 -38.58 4.67 -11.31
CA ASP A 141 -39.64 3.67 -11.35
C ASP A 141 -39.25 2.31 -10.79
N MET A 142 -37.96 1.94 -10.93
CA MET A 142 -37.46 0.64 -10.44
C MET A 142 -37.27 0.60 -8.92
N ILE A 143 -37.07 1.75 -8.30
CA ILE A 143 -36.76 1.84 -6.85
C ILE A 143 -37.96 2.25 -6.01
N LYS A 144 -39.12 2.56 -6.64
CA LYS A 144 -40.31 3.15 -6.01
C LYS A 144 -40.78 2.41 -4.74
N ASP A 145 -40.74 1.08 -4.79
CA ASP A 145 -41.14 0.22 -3.67
C ASP A 145 -39.94 -0.42 -2.94
N GLY A 146 -38.74 0.07 -3.23
CA GLY A 146 -37.50 -0.47 -2.70
C GLY A 146 -37.05 0.21 -1.39
N LYS A 147 -36.55 -0.59 -0.44
CA LYS A 147 -35.88 -0.06 0.74
C LYS A 147 -34.48 0.37 0.37
N MET A 148 -34.19 1.68 0.42
CA MET A 148 -32.89 2.27 0.05
C MET A 148 -31.81 2.03 1.10
N TYR A 149 -30.57 1.87 0.64
CA TYR A 149 -29.37 1.69 1.46
C TYR A 149 -28.29 2.73 1.09
N LEU A 150 -27.57 2.59 -0.03
CA LEU A 150 -26.53 3.51 -0.51
C LEU A 150 -25.50 3.89 0.56
N ASP A 151 -25.03 2.92 1.33
CA ASP A 151 -24.21 3.23 2.49
C ASP A 151 -22.73 2.90 2.28
N HIS A 152 -22.42 1.68 1.87
CA HIS A 152 -21.05 1.21 1.79
C HIS A 152 -20.84 0.11 0.74
N CYS A 153 -19.56 -0.09 0.38
CA CYS A 153 -19.09 -1.28 -0.33
C CYS A 153 -18.42 -2.21 0.70
N THR A 154 -18.95 -3.40 0.90
CA THR A 154 -18.38 -4.38 1.84
C THR A 154 -17.07 -4.92 1.30
N ILE A 155 -15.98 -4.79 2.08
CA ILE A 155 -14.66 -5.33 1.78
C ILE A 155 -14.51 -6.75 2.34
N LEU A 156 -14.87 -6.94 3.61
CA LEU A 156 -14.77 -8.19 4.33
C LEU A 156 -15.96 -8.33 5.29
N HIS A 157 -16.68 -9.43 5.21
CA HIS A 157 -17.72 -9.78 6.16
C HIS A 157 -17.21 -10.84 7.14
N ARG A 158 -17.68 -10.80 8.39
CA ARG A 158 -17.28 -11.70 9.47
C ARG A 158 -17.45 -13.19 9.12
N SER A 159 -18.40 -13.57 8.26
CA SER A 159 -18.53 -14.96 7.78
C SER A 159 -17.36 -15.43 6.90
N GLN A 160 -16.54 -14.52 6.40
CA GLN A 160 -15.38 -14.79 5.53
C GLN A 160 -14.04 -14.79 6.31
N LYS A 161 -14.09 -14.76 7.64
CA LYS A 161 -12.92 -14.68 8.53
C LYS A 161 -11.93 -15.85 8.41
N GLU A 162 -12.36 -16.96 7.85
CA GLU A 162 -11.54 -18.14 7.66
C GLU A 162 -10.72 -18.13 6.37
N ASP A 163 -10.99 -17.18 5.46
CA ASP A 163 -10.20 -17.02 4.25
C ASP A 163 -8.83 -16.38 4.57
N LYS A 164 -7.85 -17.25 4.86
CA LYS A 164 -6.47 -16.83 5.20
C LYS A 164 -5.81 -16.01 4.11
N LYS A 165 -6.16 -16.22 2.83
CA LYS A 165 -5.60 -15.47 1.71
C LYS A 165 -6.17 -14.05 1.69
N ALA A 166 -7.49 -13.94 1.84
CA ALA A 166 -8.17 -12.65 1.94
C ALA A 166 -7.69 -11.85 3.15
N LEU A 167 -7.59 -12.46 4.32
CA LEU A 167 -7.10 -11.81 5.54
C LEU A 167 -5.67 -11.28 5.40
N ARG A 168 -4.77 -12.01 4.74
CA ARG A 168 -3.39 -11.54 4.49
C ARG A 168 -3.37 -10.32 3.57
N CYS A 169 -4.17 -10.32 2.51
CA CYS A 169 -4.26 -9.17 1.60
C CYS A 169 -4.85 -7.94 2.29
N LEU A 170 -5.72 -8.15 3.27
CA LEU A 170 -6.45 -7.09 3.98
C LEU A 170 -5.79 -6.65 5.28
N ASP A 171 -4.72 -7.32 5.75
CA ASP A 171 -4.08 -7.06 7.06
C ASP A 171 -3.86 -5.56 7.33
N ARG A 172 -3.30 -4.83 6.38
CA ARG A 172 -3.07 -3.40 6.48
C ARG A 172 -4.38 -2.62 6.63
N TYR A 173 -5.37 -2.94 5.81
CA TYR A 173 -6.65 -2.22 5.79
C TYR A 173 -7.50 -2.53 7.02
N ILE A 174 -7.41 -3.77 7.54
CA ILE A 174 -8.04 -4.15 8.80
C ILE A 174 -7.47 -3.32 9.96
N LYS A 175 -6.15 -3.20 10.06
CA LYS A 175 -5.47 -2.39 11.08
C LYS A 175 -5.76 -0.90 10.95
N ASP A 176 -5.95 -0.42 9.75
CA ASP A 176 -6.16 0.99 9.44
C ASP A 176 -7.65 1.38 9.37
N SER A 177 -8.57 0.42 9.50
CA SER A 177 -10.03 0.64 9.37
C SER A 177 -10.65 1.62 10.39
N GLY A 178 -9.95 1.89 11.48
CA GLY A 178 -10.35 2.92 12.47
C GLY A 178 -9.73 4.29 12.25
N LYS A 179 -8.85 4.47 11.24
CA LYS A 179 -8.07 5.70 11.03
C LYS A 179 -8.66 6.66 10.01
N GLY A 180 -9.85 6.38 9.48
CA GLY A 180 -10.52 7.26 8.52
C GLY A 180 -9.82 7.40 7.17
N ILE A 181 -9.18 6.33 6.68
CA ILE A 181 -8.52 6.33 5.37
C ILE A 181 -9.56 6.54 4.27
N LYS A 182 -9.32 7.57 3.45
CA LYS A 182 -10.20 7.94 2.33
C LYS A 182 -9.79 7.20 1.06
N GLU A 183 -10.80 6.72 0.31
CA GLU A 183 -10.62 6.09 -0.99
C GLU A 183 -11.61 6.66 -2.01
N THR A 184 -11.23 6.62 -3.28
CA THR A 184 -12.14 6.92 -4.39
C THR A 184 -12.64 5.60 -4.98
N ILE A 185 -13.95 5.39 -4.94
CA ILE A 185 -14.64 4.29 -5.59
C ILE A 185 -15.04 4.73 -6.99
N VAL A 186 -14.81 3.88 -7.98
CA VAL A 186 -15.30 4.09 -9.34
C VAL A 186 -16.46 3.13 -9.57
N ILE A 187 -17.65 3.66 -9.64
CA ILE A 187 -18.88 2.94 -10.00
C ILE A 187 -18.96 2.89 -11.51
N ASN A 188 -18.99 1.71 -12.09
CA ASN A 188 -19.03 1.54 -13.54
C ASN A 188 -20.01 0.49 -14.03
N LYS A 189 -20.76 -0.11 -13.10
CA LYS A 189 -21.80 -1.09 -13.41
C LYS A 189 -23.02 -0.88 -12.55
N ILE A 190 -24.16 -1.37 -13.03
CA ILE A 190 -25.38 -1.53 -12.28
C ILE A 190 -25.93 -2.93 -12.50
N GLY A 191 -26.49 -3.54 -11.50
CA GLY A 191 -27.10 -4.86 -11.59
C GLY A 191 -28.29 -5.00 -10.66
N TYR A 192 -29.18 -5.92 -10.98
CA TYR A 192 -30.35 -6.22 -10.16
C TYR A 192 -30.78 -7.67 -10.32
N ASN A 193 -31.49 -8.16 -9.32
CA ASN A 193 -32.24 -9.41 -9.31
C ASN A 193 -33.64 -9.14 -8.70
N ASN A 194 -34.38 -10.18 -8.41
CA ASN A 194 -35.73 -10.04 -7.86
C ASN A 194 -35.77 -9.46 -6.44
N GLU A 195 -34.65 -9.45 -5.71
CA GLU A 195 -34.58 -9.07 -4.31
C GLU A 195 -33.73 -7.82 -4.05
N ALA A 196 -32.81 -7.46 -4.94
CA ALA A 196 -31.90 -6.33 -4.73
C ALA A 196 -31.41 -5.69 -6.03
N MET A 197 -31.03 -4.42 -5.92
CA MET A 197 -30.34 -3.64 -6.93
C MET A 197 -29.05 -3.09 -6.34
N ALA A 198 -27.96 -3.07 -7.11
CA ALA A 198 -26.66 -2.62 -6.65
C ALA A 198 -25.83 -1.96 -7.74
N PHE A 199 -24.93 -1.07 -7.33
CA PHE A 199 -23.85 -0.55 -8.15
C PHE A 199 -22.64 -1.49 -8.09
N GLY A 200 -22.11 -1.90 -9.23
CA GLY A 200 -20.82 -2.58 -9.32
C GLY A 200 -19.67 -1.58 -9.33
N CYS A 201 -18.64 -1.87 -8.54
CA CYS A 201 -17.57 -0.93 -8.23
C CYS A 201 -16.19 -1.48 -8.61
N LYS A 202 -15.27 -0.53 -8.93
CA LYS A 202 -13.84 -0.75 -8.90
C LYS A 202 -13.28 -0.02 -7.69
N VAL A 203 -12.56 -0.74 -6.85
CA VAL A 203 -11.93 -0.25 -5.61
C VAL A 203 -10.45 -0.60 -5.62
N ASN A 204 -9.60 0.22 -4.99
CA ASN A 204 -8.17 -0.07 -4.86
C ASN A 204 -7.91 -0.99 -3.66
N THR A 205 -8.73 -0.89 -2.63
CA THR A 205 -8.67 -1.78 -1.48
C THR A 205 -9.04 -3.20 -1.92
N PRO A 206 -8.23 -4.22 -1.60
CA PRO A 206 -8.58 -5.62 -1.84
C PRO A 206 -9.95 -5.94 -1.24
N CYS A 207 -10.82 -6.55 -2.01
CA CYS A 207 -12.17 -6.93 -1.61
C CYS A 207 -12.33 -8.44 -1.72
N VAL A 208 -12.96 -9.07 -0.73
CA VAL A 208 -13.21 -10.52 -0.75
C VAL A 208 -14.33 -10.87 -1.73
N ASN A 209 -15.29 -9.97 -1.91
CA ASN A 209 -16.33 -10.19 -2.90
C ASN A 209 -15.75 -10.11 -4.32
N PRO A 210 -15.99 -11.12 -5.17
CA PRO A 210 -15.50 -11.13 -6.56
C PRO A 210 -15.95 -9.91 -7.36
N GLN A 211 -17.16 -9.42 -7.09
CA GLN A 211 -17.70 -8.17 -7.62
C GLN A 211 -17.96 -7.21 -6.47
N PRO A 212 -17.03 -6.27 -6.19
CA PRO A 212 -17.28 -5.20 -5.22
C PRO A 212 -18.51 -4.40 -5.64
N HIS A 213 -19.41 -4.12 -4.68
CA HIS A 213 -20.68 -3.45 -4.99
C HIS A 213 -21.21 -2.63 -3.80
N ILE A 214 -22.06 -1.66 -4.12
CA ILE A 214 -22.84 -0.87 -3.16
C ILE A 214 -24.30 -1.22 -3.37
N THR A 215 -24.97 -1.77 -2.37
CA THR A 215 -26.39 -2.05 -2.45
C THR A 215 -27.18 -0.74 -2.56
N ILE A 216 -27.99 -0.60 -3.60
CA ILE A 216 -28.87 0.55 -3.83
C ILE A 216 -30.12 0.38 -3.00
N CYS A 217 -30.88 -0.66 -3.28
CA CYS A 217 -32.13 -0.97 -2.59
C CYS A 217 -32.39 -2.48 -2.57
N THR A 218 -33.36 -2.88 -1.74
CA THR A 218 -33.91 -4.23 -1.74
C THR A 218 -35.42 -4.16 -2.01
N PHE A 219 -35.97 -5.21 -2.63
CA PHE A 219 -37.37 -5.33 -3.01
C PHE A 219 -38.07 -6.35 -2.12
N GLY A 220 -39.34 -6.11 -1.79
CA GLY A 220 -40.14 -7.00 -0.97
C GLY A 220 -39.47 -7.33 0.38
N ASN A 221 -39.30 -8.61 0.66
CA ASN A 221 -38.61 -9.10 1.86
C ASN A 221 -37.07 -9.33 1.66
N GLY A 222 -36.53 -8.84 0.55
CA GLY A 222 -35.12 -8.95 0.23
C GLY A 222 -34.22 -8.33 1.29
N LYS A 223 -33.04 -8.94 1.50
CA LYS A 223 -32.01 -8.43 2.41
C LYS A 223 -30.83 -7.86 1.60
N PRO A 224 -30.06 -6.90 2.13
CA PRO A 224 -28.90 -6.32 1.42
C PRO A 224 -27.93 -7.36 0.86
N MET A 225 -27.77 -8.51 1.55
CA MET A 225 -26.88 -9.58 1.08
C MET A 225 -27.38 -10.27 -0.21
N ALA A 226 -28.63 -10.07 -0.64
CA ALA A 226 -29.13 -10.55 -1.94
C ALA A 226 -28.39 -9.91 -3.12
N SER A 227 -27.75 -8.76 -2.92
CA SER A 227 -26.87 -8.13 -3.92
C SER A 227 -25.63 -8.96 -4.26
N ASN A 228 -25.18 -9.85 -3.38
CA ASN A 228 -24.07 -10.78 -3.66
C ASN A 228 -24.42 -11.81 -4.77
N SER A 229 -25.72 -12.05 -5.00
CA SER A 229 -26.22 -13.03 -5.98
C SER A 229 -26.53 -12.38 -7.34
N ILE A 230 -26.26 -11.10 -7.53
CA ILE A 230 -26.44 -10.42 -8.81
C ILE A 230 -25.38 -10.93 -9.78
N THR A 231 -25.82 -11.50 -10.90
CA THR A 231 -24.95 -12.01 -11.97
C THR A 231 -25.05 -11.16 -13.23
N ASN A 232 -26.17 -10.49 -13.45
CA ASN A 232 -26.42 -9.69 -14.63
C ASN A 232 -26.04 -8.22 -14.38
N TRP A 233 -24.82 -7.86 -14.71
CA TRP A 233 -24.27 -6.52 -14.57
C TRP A 233 -24.25 -5.80 -15.91
N LYS A 234 -24.79 -4.59 -15.98
CA LYS A 234 -24.75 -3.69 -17.14
C LYS A 234 -23.73 -2.59 -16.88
N ASP A 235 -22.92 -2.26 -17.88
CA ASP A 235 -22.00 -1.13 -17.80
C ASP A 235 -22.76 0.20 -17.83
N ILE A 236 -22.29 1.16 -17.04
CA ILE A 236 -22.76 2.54 -16.99
C ILE A 236 -21.60 3.51 -17.12
N ASN A 237 -21.87 4.76 -17.45
CA ASN A 237 -20.87 5.82 -17.41
C ASN A 237 -20.21 5.88 -16.03
N PRO A 238 -18.88 5.88 -15.93
CA PRO A 238 -18.18 5.82 -14.65
C PRO A 238 -18.50 7.02 -13.75
N ILE A 239 -18.93 6.76 -12.54
CA ILE A 239 -19.19 7.75 -11.49
C ILE A 239 -18.11 7.60 -10.43
N LYS A 240 -17.40 8.68 -10.07
CA LYS A 240 -16.40 8.67 -9.01
C LYS A 240 -16.98 9.20 -7.72
N VAL A 241 -16.91 8.43 -6.65
CA VAL A 241 -17.40 8.80 -5.33
C VAL A 241 -16.31 8.59 -4.26
N LYS A 242 -16.42 9.34 -3.17
CA LYS A 242 -15.48 9.26 -2.03
C LYS A 242 -16.05 8.38 -0.94
N ALA A 243 -15.19 7.57 -0.35
CA ALA A 243 -15.54 6.71 0.76
C ALA A 243 -14.42 6.69 1.81
N VAL A 244 -14.76 6.21 2.99
CA VAL A 244 -13.84 6.06 4.13
C VAL A 244 -13.86 4.60 4.58
N ILE A 245 -12.70 4.02 4.79
CA ILE A 245 -12.60 2.67 5.36
C ILE A 245 -13.03 2.71 6.82
N HIS A 246 -14.04 1.92 7.15
CA HIS A 246 -14.54 1.79 8.50
C HIS A 246 -14.96 0.35 8.82
N ARG A 247 -15.02 0.01 10.10
CA ARG A 247 -15.49 -1.28 10.64
C ARG A 247 -16.74 -1.08 11.48
N VAL A 248 -17.66 -2.02 11.39
CA VAL A 248 -18.92 -2.05 12.15
C VAL A 248 -19.01 -3.34 12.96
#